data_59de4753f86d1c719d13a0119f2cc252
#
_entry.id   59de4753f86d1c719d13a0119f2cc252
#
_cell.length_a   1.000
_cell.length_b   1.000
_cell.length_c   1.000
_cell.angle_alpha   90.00
_cell.angle_beta   90.00
_cell.angle_gamma   90.00
#
_symmetry.space_group_name_H-M   'P 1'
#
loop_
_entity.id
_entity.type
_entity.pdbx_description
1 polymer ?
#
loop_
_entity_poly.entity_id
_entity_poly.type
_entity_poly.pdbx_seq_one_letter_code
_entity_poly.pdbx_strand_id
1 'polypeptide(L)'
;MMMEMVIVGTISYDDIETPSEKASSVLGGSATHSGLASSFHLRPPPGHPPRIGVVSAVGEDFSTYHQMVLEDAGMNLAGVALREGETSTRSVRFTESMVGSEITNNDMNVLEEFIPILPKAWAAPDVLLCANSKPSMQIEVLKQCPDAKINALDTSKIWIEKEFEDLSRAMRMVDVVVLEEEDANSISREKVLTQSISSIISGEALHGGSGAGRGPRSIIVKRGSSGILAYLPCGTIALPSYPTENPIDPTGRGDTFVGALFSSLVGHDGSLNDAEVMRKAMVHATVTSSYCVEGIGTKGIRTLGRGKYHARADRYRRIVGI
;
A
#
# COMPACT_ATOMS: atom_id res chain seq x y z
N MET A 1 13.68 -2.61 19.48
CA MET A 1 12.28 -2.29 19.79
C MET A 1 11.44 -3.02 18.77
N MET A 2 10.40 -3.72 19.19
CA MET A 2 9.45 -4.38 18.30
C MET A 2 8.59 -3.34 17.57
N MET A 3 8.25 -3.61 16.31
CA MET A 3 7.27 -2.83 15.55
C MET A 3 5.96 -3.58 15.51
N GLU A 4 4.85 -2.88 15.62
CA GLU A 4 3.52 -3.46 15.47
C GLU A 4 3.14 -3.60 14.00
N MET A 5 3.65 -2.71 13.16
CA MET A 5 3.53 -2.78 11.72
C MET A 5 4.89 -2.60 11.05
N VAL A 6 5.20 -3.44 10.08
CA VAL A 6 6.39 -3.30 9.23
C VAL A 6 5.92 -3.11 7.78
N ILE A 7 6.44 -2.10 7.12
CA ILE A 7 6.13 -1.78 5.72
C ILE A 7 7.41 -1.92 4.91
N VAL A 8 7.42 -2.81 3.93
CA VAL A 8 8.46 -2.86 2.89
C VAL A 8 7.91 -2.25 1.61
N GLY A 9 8.66 -1.36 0.98
CA GLY A 9 8.23 -0.68 -0.24
C GLY A 9 9.25 0.32 -0.75
N THR A 10 8.85 1.15 -1.69
CA THR A 10 9.70 2.18 -2.28
C THR A 10 9.61 3.49 -1.50
N ILE A 11 10.74 4.16 -1.36
CA ILE A 11 10.84 5.61 -1.10
C ILE A 11 11.39 6.20 -2.38
N SER A 12 10.72 7.22 -2.94
CA SER A 12 11.08 7.79 -4.23
C SER A 12 10.98 9.31 -4.24
N TYR A 13 11.57 9.90 -5.27
CA TYR A 13 11.27 11.25 -5.72
C TYR A 13 10.38 11.18 -6.95
N ASP A 14 9.21 11.81 -6.86
CA ASP A 14 8.22 11.78 -7.93
C ASP A 14 8.11 13.13 -8.64
N ASP A 15 8.08 13.08 -9.98
CA ASP A 15 7.66 14.19 -10.81
C ASP A 15 6.20 13.97 -11.20
N ILE A 16 5.34 14.91 -10.85
CA ILE A 16 3.89 14.77 -11.01
C ILE A 16 3.38 15.91 -11.88
N GLU A 17 2.69 15.55 -12.96
CA GLU A 17 1.98 16.49 -13.81
C GLU A 17 0.50 16.13 -13.84
N THR A 18 -0.33 17.05 -13.37
CA THR A 18 -1.79 16.98 -13.46
C THR A 18 -2.33 18.15 -14.31
N PRO A 19 -3.59 18.13 -14.71
CA PRO A 19 -4.17 19.27 -15.44
C PRO A 19 -4.11 20.59 -14.68
N SER A 20 -4.06 20.56 -13.37
CA SER A 20 -4.09 21.76 -12.51
C SER A 20 -2.76 22.14 -11.89
N GLU A 21 -1.87 21.17 -11.64
CA GLU A 21 -0.62 21.39 -10.90
C GLU A 21 0.53 20.55 -11.48
N LYS A 22 1.76 21.07 -11.30
CA LYS A 22 3.01 20.33 -11.54
C LYS A 22 3.91 20.44 -10.33
N ALA A 23 4.58 19.33 -10.01
CA ALA A 23 5.58 19.28 -8.97
C ALA A 23 6.72 18.34 -9.38
N SER A 24 7.95 18.70 -9.02
CA SER A 24 9.14 17.92 -9.32
C SER A 24 9.87 17.54 -8.05
N SER A 25 10.48 16.35 -8.06
CA SER A 25 11.27 15.80 -6.95
C SER A 25 10.55 15.85 -5.61
N VAL A 26 9.24 15.58 -5.62
CA VAL A 26 8.46 15.48 -4.38
C VAL A 26 8.62 14.12 -3.74
N LEU A 27 8.59 14.07 -2.42
CA LEU A 27 8.66 12.84 -1.67
C LEU A 27 7.47 11.92 -2.03
N GLY A 28 7.77 10.72 -2.49
CA GLY A 28 6.82 9.73 -2.97
C GLY A 28 7.22 8.29 -2.63
N GLY A 29 6.61 7.34 -3.33
CA GLY A 29 6.84 5.91 -3.16
C GLY A 29 5.83 5.20 -2.28
N SER A 30 5.70 3.90 -2.48
CA SER A 30 4.68 3.08 -1.82
C SER A 30 4.86 3.00 -0.30
N ALA A 31 6.09 2.88 0.19
CA ALA A 31 6.37 2.89 1.63
C ALA A 31 6.11 4.26 2.25
N THR A 32 6.37 5.33 1.52
CA THR A 32 6.08 6.70 1.96
C THR A 32 4.58 6.92 2.16
N HIS A 33 3.78 6.70 1.13
CA HIS A 33 2.33 6.92 1.19
C HIS A 33 1.65 5.97 2.18
N SER A 34 2.00 4.68 2.17
CA SER A 34 1.47 3.71 3.13
C SER A 34 1.90 4.05 4.56
N GLY A 35 3.15 4.44 4.75
CA GLY A 35 3.70 4.82 6.06
C GLY A 35 3.03 6.05 6.64
N LEU A 36 2.86 7.12 5.86
CA LEU A 36 2.17 8.35 6.29
C LEU A 36 0.71 8.07 6.66
N ALA A 37 -0.01 7.27 5.86
CA ALA A 37 -1.36 6.86 6.15
C ALA A 37 -1.46 6.01 7.42
N SER A 38 -0.56 5.03 7.57
CA SER A 38 -0.47 4.20 8.78
C SER A 38 -0.16 5.03 10.01
N SER A 39 0.76 5.97 9.90
CA SER A 39 1.15 6.88 11.00
C SER A 39 -0.01 7.76 11.46
N PHE A 40 -0.89 8.17 10.54
CA PHE A 40 -2.09 8.90 10.92
C PHE A 40 -2.97 8.08 11.89
N HIS A 41 -3.09 6.77 11.69
CA HIS A 41 -3.93 5.89 12.54
C HIS A 41 -3.19 5.36 13.77
N LEU A 42 -1.90 5.03 13.65
CA LEU A 42 -1.08 4.39 14.69
C LEU A 42 -0.14 5.36 15.43
N ARG A 43 -0.27 6.66 15.24
CA ARG A 43 0.64 7.64 15.87
C ARG A 43 0.67 7.45 17.39
N PRO A 44 1.84 7.16 17.96
CA PRO A 44 1.96 7.04 19.40
C PRO A 44 1.78 8.38 20.10
N PRO A 45 1.40 8.42 21.38
CA PRO A 45 1.43 9.65 22.17
C PRO A 45 2.83 10.26 22.16
N PRO A 46 2.96 11.58 22.39
CA PRO A 46 4.28 12.23 22.52
C PRO A 46 5.17 11.52 23.54
N GLY A 47 6.44 11.30 23.19
CA GLY A 47 7.41 10.62 24.03
C GLY A 47 7.34 9.08 24.00
N HIS A 48 6.39 8.50 23.26
CA HIS A 48 6.35 7.06 23.03
C HIS A 48 7.09 6.69 21.74
N PRO A 49 7.65 5.46 21.68
CA PRO A 49 8.39 5.00 20.52
C PRO A 49 7.48 4.82 19.29
N PRO A 50 8.05 4.90 18.08
CA PRO A 50 7.36 4.54 16.86
C PRO A 50 6.78 3.14 16.89
N ARG A 51 5.60 2.96 16.28
CA ARG A 51 4.92 1.66 16.16
C ARG A 51 5.10 1.04 14.76
N ILE A 52 5.59 1.84 13.80
CA ILE A 52 5.73 1.49 12.39
C ILE A 52 7.21 1.50 12.04
N GLY A 53 7.69 0.39 11.46
CA GLY A 53 9.01 0.28 10.86
C GLY A 53 8.92 0.30 9.35
N VAL A 54 9.82 1.01 8.68
CA VAL A 54 9.91 1.08 7.22
C VAL A 54 11.19 0.39 6.76
N VAL A 55 11.04 -0.46 5.72
CA VAL A 55 12.13 -1.17 5.05
C VAL A 55 12.19 -0.72 3.60
N SER A 56 13.30 -0.10 3.22
CA SER A 56 13.55 0.44 1.89
C SER A 56 15.04 0.71 1.70
N ALA A 57 15.41 1.30 0.55
CA ALA A 57 16.71 1.93 0.36
C ALA A 57 16.54 3.31 -0.28
N VAL A 58 17.48 4.20 0.05
CA VAL A 58 17.58 5.55 -0.53
C VAL A 58 19.01 5.82 -0.95
N GLY A 59 19.20 6.70 -1.90
CA GLY A 59 20.51 7.16 -2.37
C GLY A 59 21.08 8.28 -1.54
N GLU A 60 22.30 8.70 -1.89
CA GLU A 60 23.02 9.81 -1.24
C GLU A 60 22.34 11.18 -1.45
N ASP A 61 21.47 11.26 -2.44
CA ASP A 61 20.62 12.42 -2.76
C ASP A 61 19.41 12.56 -1.83
N PHE A 62 19.13 11.55 -0.97
CA PHE A 62 17.97 11.60 -0.10
C PHE A 62 18.13 12.67 0.99
N SER A 63 17.28 13.69 0.92
CA SER A 63 17.44 14.86 1.77
C SER A 63 17.12 14.58 3.24
N THR A 64 17.93 15.16 4.15
CA THR A 64 17.67 15.14 5.59
C THR A 64 16.28 15.68 5.95
N TYR A 65 15.80 16.67 5.19
CA TYR A 65 14.44 17.21 5.38
C TYR A 65 13.37 16.13 5.16
N HIS A 66 13.48 15.33 4.11
CA HIS A 66 12.51 14.26 3.85
C HIS A 66 12.62 13.11 4.86
N GLN A 67 13.84 12.80 5.31
CA GLN A 67 14.03 11.88 6.42
C GLN A 67 13.28 12.36 7.68
N MET A 68 13.48 13.62 8.08
CA MET A 68 12.78 14.22 9.22
C MET A 68 11.25 14.19 9.05
N VAL A 69 10.75 14.45 7.84
CA VAL A 69 9.30 14.37 7.56
C VAL A 69 8.73 12.99 7.88
N LEU A 70 9.44 11.90 7.55
CA LEU A 70 9.01 10.54 7.82
C LEU A 70 9.12 10.20 9.32
N GLU A 71 10.22 10.60 9.97
CA GLU A 71 10.44 10.38 11.40
C GLU A 71 9.43 11.16 12.26
N ASP A 72 9.18 12.43 11.94
CA ASP A 72 8.18 13.27 12.62
C ASP A 72 6.75 12.76 12.45
N ALA A 73 6.48 12.08 11.36
CA ALA A 73 5.22 11.37 11.18
C ALA A 73 5.07 10.16 12.12
N GLY A 74 6.15 9.67 12.73
CA GLY A 74 6.17 8.55 13.68
C GLY A 74 6.63 7.24 13.07
N MET A 75 7.38 7.27 11.96
CA MET A 75 8.00 6.09 11.36
C MET A 75 9.40 5.86 11.89
N ASN A 76 9.76 4.59 12.11
CA ASN A 76 11.12 4.18 12.41
C ASN A 76 11.82 3.78 11.10
N LEU A 77 12.86 4.50 10.74
CA LEU A 77 13.62 4.32 9.50
C LEU A 77 14.86 3.42 9.66
N ALA A 78 15.02 2.71 10.78
CA ALA A 78 16.16 1.82 11.01
C ALA A 78 16.26 0.65 10.00
N GLY A 79 15.22 0.37 9.24
CA GLY A 79 15.20 -0.58 8.13
C GLY A 79 15.46 0.07 6.76
N VAL A 80 15.70 1.38 6.71
CA VAL A 80 16.01 2.10 5.47
C VAL A 80 17.54 2.17 5.29
N ALA A 81 18.03 1.56 4.21
CA ALA A 81 19.46 1.55 3.90
C ALA A 81 19.83 2.80 3.08
N LEU A 82 20.88 3.52 3.49
CA LEU A 82 21.55 4.50 2.64
C LEU A 82 22.54 3.76 1.74
N ARG A 83 22.48 3.99 0.43
CA ARG A 83 23.31 3.32 -0.57
C ARG A 83 23.96 4.35 -1.49
N GLU A 84 25.12 4.00 -2.02
CA GLU A 84 25.76 4.77 -3.10
C GLU A 84 24.87 4.77 -4.35
N GLY A 85 24.64 5.95 -4.92
CA GLY A 85 23.76 6.19 -6.07
C GLY A 85 22.55 7.06 -5.74
N GLU A 86 21.59 7.09 -6.64
CA GLU A 86 20.40 7.94 -6.55
C GLU A 86 19.22 7.19 -5.93
N THR A 87 18.37 7.93 -5.23
CA THR A 87 17.06 7.46 -4.78
C THR A 87 16.18 7.13 -5.98
N SER A 88 15.30 6.13 -5.86
CA SER A 88 14.33 5.78 -6.89
C SER A 88 13.54 7.01 -7.36
N THR A 89 13.28 7.10 -8.66
CA THR A 89 12.52 8.20 -9.27
C THR A 89 11.35 7.70 -10.08
N ARG A 90 10.27 8.49 -10.09
CA ARG A 90 9.09 8.19 -10.90
C ARG A 90 8.53 9.49 -11.49
N SER A 91 8.17 9.47 -12.78
CA SER A 91 7.46 10.57 -13.41
C SER A 91 6.10 10.10 -13.90
N VAL A 92 5.04 10.82 -13.52
CA VAL A 92 3.66 10.47 -13.86
C VAL A 92 2.92 11.70 -14.39
N ARG A 93 2.16 11.49 -15.47
CA ARG A 93 1.29 12.51 -16.06
C ARG A 93 -0.15 12.01 -16.05
N PHE A 94 -1.07 12.81 -15.53
CA PHE A 94 -2.50 12.53 -15.52
C PHE A 94 -3.21 13.27 -16.65
N THR A 95 -4.24 12.61 -17.23
CA THR A 95 -5.13 13.21 -18.22
C THR A 95 -6.19 14.10 -17.55
N GLU A 96 -6.91 14.90 -18.35
CA GLU A 96 -8.02 15.75 -17.90
C GLU A 96 -9.08 15.00 -17.05
N SER A 97 -9.31 13.73 -17.34
CA SER A 97 -10.28 12.91 -16.60
C SER A 97 -9.78 12.44 -15.24
N MET A 98 -8.47 12.55 -14.94
CA MET A 98 -7.82 12.01 -13.75
C MET A 98 -8.01 10.48 -13.54
N VAL A 99 -8.56 9.78 -14.54
CA VAL A 99 -8.85 8.33 -14.48
C VAL A 99 -7.68 7.51 -14.99
N GLY A 100 -6.89 8.05 -15.91
CA GLY A 100 -5.70 7.39 -16.46
C GLY A 100 -4.45 8.19 -16.18
N SER A 101 -3.32 7.52 -16.09
CA SER A 101 -2.01 8.13 -16.00
C SER A 101 -1.04 7.48 -16.97
N GLU A 102 -0.11 8.27 -17.46
CA GLU A 102 1.06 7.83 -18.20
C GLU A 102 2.27 7.89 -17.27
N ILE A 103 2.94 6.76 -17.09
CA ILE A 103 4.23 6.70 -16.38
C ILE A 103 5.30 6.94 -17.44
N THR A 104 5.97 8.09 -17.38
CA THR A 104 7.00 8.49 -18.33
C THR A 104 8.41 8.13 -17.88
N ASN A 105 8.60 7.93 -16.58
CA ASN A 105 9.82 7.39 -15.99
C ASN A 105 9.50 6.54 -14.75
N ASN A 106 10.29 5.47 -14.54
CA ASN A 106 10.21 4.65 -13.33
C ASN A 106 11.56 3.94 -13.13
N ASP A 107 12.52 4.66 -12.56
CA ASP A 107 13.85 4.16 -12.28
C ASP A 107 13.97 3.72 -10.83
N MET A 108 14.28 2.45 -10.63
CA MET A 108 14.45 1.87 -9.30
C MET A 108 15.77 2.30 -8.64
N ASN A 109 16.79 2.65 -9.42
CA ASN A 109 18.10 3.12 -8.93
C ASN A 109 18.66 2.21 -7.83
N VAL A 110 18.92 2.75 -6.62
CA VAL A 110 19.47 1.97 -5.49
C VAL A 110 18.56 0.82 -5.03
N LEU A 111 17.28 0.80 -5.43
CA LEU A 111 16.34 -0.28 -5.13
C LEU A 111 16.45 -1.46 -6.12
N GLU A 112 17.08 -1.31 -7.29
CA GLU A 112 17.10 -2.34 -8.32
C GLU A 112 17.74 -3.64 -7.81
N GLU A 113 18.86 -3.53 -7.12
CA GLU A 113 19.59 -4.66 -6.53
C GLU A 113 19.52 -4.68 -4.99
N PHE A 114 18.52 -4.02 -4.42
CA PHE A 114 18.37 -3.95 -2.97
C PHE A 114 17.84 -5.26 -2.41
N ILE A 115 18.59 -5.85 -1.48
CA ILE A 115 18.16 -7.00 -0.68
C ILE A 115 17.84 -6.46 0.72
N PRO A 116 16.57 -6.46 1.14
CA PRO A 116 16.18 -5.93 2.42
C PRO A 116 16.68 -6.78 3.58
N ILE A 117 17.20 -6.12 4.62
CA ILE A 117 17.58 -6.74 5.89
C ILE A 117 16.81 -6.04 7.00
N LEU A 118 15.96 -6.81 7.68
CA LEU A 118 15.17 -6.27 8.78
C LEU A 118 15.99 -6.18 10.06
N PRO A 119 15.80 -5.15 10.88
CA PRO A 119 16.23 -5.18 12.27
C PRO A 119 15.63 -6.40 12.97
N LYS A 120 16.44 -7.21 13.66
CA LYS A 120 16.01 -8.48 14.29
C LYS A 120 14.76 -8.34 15.17
N ALA A 121 14.60 -7.19 15.80
CA ALA A 121 13.45 -6.92 16.69
C ALA A 121 12.13 -6.72 15.93
N TRP A 122 12.13 -6.71 14.58
CA TRP A 122 10.95 -6.49 13.74
C TRP A 122 10.39 -7.78 13.13
N ALA A 123 10.92 -8.95 13.48
CA ALA A 123 10.60 -10.22 12.84
C ALA A 123 9.17 -10.75 13.11
N ALA A 124 8.46 -10.19 14.12
CA ALA A 124 7.12 -10.64 14.51
C ALA A 124 6.15 -9.44 14.68
N PRO A 125 5.84 -8.70 13.63
CA PRO A 125 4.86 -7.62 13.69
C PRO A 125 3.42 -8.18 13.71
N ASP A 126 2.46 -7.40 14.19
CA ASP A 126 1.04 -7.72 14.00
C ASP A 126 0.70 -7.70 12.50
N VAL A 127 1.27 -6.74 11.75
CA VAL A 127 1.08 -6.61 10.31
C VAL A 127 2.41 -6.43 9.60
N LEU A 128 2.70 -7.31 8.64
CA LEU A 128 3.71 -7.11 7.61
C LEU A 128 3.00 -6.68 6.32
N LEU A 129 3.24 -5.44 5.89
CA LEU A 129 2.76 -4.91 4.62
C LEU A 129 3.89 -4.90 3.59
N CYS A 130 3.83 -5.81 2.63
CA CYS A 130 4.59 -5.77 1.39
C CYS A 130 3.89 -4.79 0.44
N ALA A 131 4.20 -3.49 0.55
CA ALA A 131 3.68 -2.46 -0.33
C ALA A 131 4.23 -2.64 -1.76
N ASN A 132 3.64 -1.95 -2.73
CA ASN A 132 4.01 -2.08 -4.15
C ASN A 132 5.51 -1.84 -4.36
N SER A 133 6.23 -2.93 -4.60
CA SER A 133 7.68 -2.95 -4.80
C SER A 133 8.09 -4.22 -5.55
N LYS A 134 9.38 -4.35 -5.85
CA LYS A 134 9.94 -5.53 -6.53
C LYS A 134 9.57 -6.81 -5.78
N PRO A 135 9.00 -7.85 -6.44
CA PRO A 135 8.58 -9.09 -5.80
C PRO A 135 9.69 -9.80 -5.03
N SER A 136 10.94 -9.72 -5.50
CA SER A 136 12.09 -10.27 -4.79
C SER A 136 12.31 -9.64 -3.41
N MET A 137 12.11 -8.32 -3.28
CA MET A 137 12.17 -7.62 -1.99
C MET A 137 11.07 -8.09 -1.05
N GLN A 138 9.84 -8.24 -1.57
CA GLN A 138 8.69 -8.73 -0.81
C GLN A 138 8.95 -10.15 -0.27
N ILE A 139 9.46 -11.05 -1.10
CA ILE A 139 9.81 -12.44 -0.72
C ILE A 139 10.87 -12.45 0.38
N GLU A 140 11.92 -11.64 0.27
CA GLU A 140 12.99 -11.62 1.26
C GLU A 140 12.51 -11.12 2.63
N VAL A 141 11.61 -10.15 2.66
CA VAL A 141 11.02 -9.66 3.92
C VAL A 141 10.05 -10.69 4.52
N LEU A 142 9.23 -11.33 3.69
CA LEU A 142 8.32 -12.40 4.14
C LEU A 142 9.07 -13.56 4.80
N LYS A 143 10.25 -13.94 4.29
CA LYS A 143 11.10 -14.97 4.91
C LYS A 143 11.67 -14.53 6.27
N GLN A 144 11.88 -13.23 6.48
CA GLN A 144 12.43 -12.67 7.72
C GLN A 144 11.37 -12.42 8.78
N CYS A 145 10.07 -12.46 8.43
CA CYS A 145 8.94 -12.25 9.34
C CYS A 145 8.01 -13.48 9.40
N PRO A 146 8.52 -14.67 9.79
CA PRO A 146 7.70 -15.89 9.81
C PRO A 146 6.55 -15.86 10.82
N ASP A 147 6.65 -15.00 11.84
CA ASP A 147 5.70 -14.88 12.94
C ASP A 147 4.81 -13.64 12.84
N ALA A 148 4.77 -12.98 11.67
CA ALA A 148 3.82 -11.90 11.42
C ALA A 148 2.39 -12.45 11.46
N LYS A 149 1.47 -11.75 12.15
CA LYS A 149 0.08 -12.24 12.31
C LYS A 149 -0.74 -12.06 11.03
N ILE A 150 -0.47 -11.00 10.27
CA ILE A 150 -1.06 -10.71 8.96
C ILE A 150 0.05 -10.36 7.99
N ASN A 151 0.18 -11.13 6.92
CA ASN A 151 1.02 -10.81 5.77
C ASN A 151 0.14 -10.27 4.64
N ALA A 152 0.35 -9.02 4.26
CA ALA A 152 -0.39 -8.35 3.20
C ALA A 152 0.55 -7.96 2.05
N LEU A 153 0.07 -8.04 0.82
CA LEU A 153 0.82 -7.68 -0.38
C LEU A 153 -0.01 -6.76 -1.26
N ASP A 154 0.58 -5.65 -1.69
CA ASP A 154 0.10 -4.81 -2.77
C ASP A 154 1.05 -4.90 -3.96
N THR A 155 0.52 -4.79 -5.18
CA THR A 155 1.31 -4.89 -6.41
C THR A 155 0.72 -4.00 -7.50
N SER A 156 1.37 -3.98 -8.66
CA SER A 156 0.93 -3.22 -9.82
C SER A 156 1.30 -3.94 -11.12
N LYS A 157 0.70 -3.46 -12.21
CA LYS A 157 0.89 -3.98 -13.57
C LYS A 157 2.35 -4.22 -13.95
N ILE A 158 3.27 -3.34 -13.53
CA ILE A 158 4.69 -3.47 -13.89
C ILE A 158 5.29 -4.80 -13.41
N TRP A 159 4.92 -5.26 -12.22
CA TRP A 159 5.43 -6.53 -11.66
C TRP A 159 4.74 -7.74 -12.27
N ILE A 160 3.46 -7.60 -12.65
CA ILE A 160 2.74 -8.63 -13.40
C ILE A 160 3.39 -8.87 -14.76
N GLU A 161 3.86 -7.81 -15.41
CA GLU A 161 4.48 -7.90 -16.74
C GLU A 161 5.96 -8.33 -16.68
N LYS A 162 6.71 -7.88 -15.67
CA LYS A 162 8.17 -8.08 -15.63
C LYS A 162 8.62 -9.27 -14.78
N GLU A 163 7.92 -9.56 -13.67
CA GLU A 163 8.38 -10.50 -12.63
C GLU A 163 7.24 -11.42 -12.14
N PHE A 164 6.41 -11.92 -13.05
CA PHE A 164 5.21 -12.68 -12.70
C PHE A 164 5.47 -13.97 -11.91
N GLU A 165 6.60 -14.63 -12.14
CA GLU A 165 6.98 -15.84 -11.40
C GLU A 165 7.24 -15.52 -9.92
N ASP A 166 8.08 -14.52 -9.63
CA ASP A 166 8.36 -14.11 -8.26
C ASP A 166 7.15 -13.47 -7.60
N LEU A 167 6.36 -12.68 -8.34
CA LEU A 167 5.10 -12.14 -7.83
C LEU A 167 4.14 -13.27 -7.44
N SER A 168 3.98 -14.29 -8.26
CA SER A 168 3.14 -15.45 -7.95
C SER A 168 3.61 -16.20 -6.71
N ARG A 169 4.94 -16.28 -6.51
CA ARG A 169 5.53 -16.87 -5.31
C ARG A 169 5.26 -16.03 -4.07
N ALA A 170 5.40 -14.71 -4.16
CA ALA A 170 5.07 -13.78 -3.08
C ALA A 170 3.59 -13.85 -2.71
N MET A 171 2.69 -13.88 -3.70
CA MET A 171 1.24 -14.01 -3.49
C MET A 171 0.82 -15.28 -2.76
N ARG A 172 1.59 -16.39 -2.90
CA ARG A 172 1.36 -17.63 -2.15
C ARG A 172 1.86 -17.59 -0.72
N MET A 173 2.69 -16.62 -0.37
CA MET A 173 3.28 -16.48 0.97
C MET A 173 2.48 -15.55 1.88
N VAL A 174 1.44 -14.89 1.36
CA VAL A 174 0.67 -13.89 2.10
C VAL A 174 -0.76 -14.31 2.39
N ASP A 175 -1.36 -13.69 3.41
CA ASP A 175 -2.76 -13.91 3.79
C ASP A 175 -3.71 -13.16 2.87
N VAL A 176 -3.33 -11.95 2.46
CA VAL A 176 -4.18 -11.06 1.66
C VAL A 176 -3.37 -10.32 0.60
N VAL A 177 -3.94 -10.29 -0.61
CA VAL A 177 -3.41 -9.50 -1.73
C VAL A 177 -4.38 -8.38 -2.06
N VAL A 178 -3.85 -7.19 -2.28
CA VAL A 178 -4.59 -6.03 -2.77
C VAL A 178 -4.22 -5.79 -4.23
N LEU A 179 -5.21 -5.65 -5.09
CA LEU A 179 -5.06 -5.51 -6.55
C LEU A 179 -5.96 -4.41 -7.09
N GLU A 180 -5.54 -3.78 -8.18
CA GLU A 180 -6.51 -3.08 -9.04
C GLU A 180 -7.36 -4.11 -9.83
N GLU A 181 -8.59 -3.76 -10.22
CA GLU A 181 -9.48 -4.67 -10.97
C GLU A 181 -8.84 -5.12 -12.28
N GLU A 182 -8.16 -4.22 -12.98
CA GLU A 182 -7.46 -4.52 -14.23
C GLU A 182 -6.29 -5.49 -14.01
N ASP A 183 -5.58 -5.37 -12.88
CA ASP A 183 -4.47 -6.26 -12.52
C ASP A 183 -4.99 -7.68 -12.24
N ALA A 184 -6.10 -7.81 -11.50
CA ALA A 184 -6.72 -9.11 -11.24
C ALA A 184 -7.15 -9.81 -12.54
N ASN A 185 -7.75 -9.07 -13.46
CA ASN A 185 -8.15 -9.57 -14.77
C ASN A 185 -6.94 -9.94 -15.65
N SER A 186 -5.87 -9.17 -15.58
CA SER A 186 -4.62 -9.42 -16.31
C SER A 186 -3.93 -10.70 -15.82
N ILE A 187 -3.83 -10.91 -14.51
CA ILE A 187 -3.26 -12.12 -13.90
C ILE A 187 -4.02 -13.36 -14.33
N SER A 188 -5.35 -13.32 -14.25
CA SER A 188 -6.21 -14.49 -14.52
C SER A 188 -6.54 -14.71 -15.99
N ARG A 189 -6.40 -13.66 -16.82
CA ARG A 189 -6.89 -13.59 -18.20
C ARG A 189 -8.41 -13.75 -18.32
N GLU A 190 -9.14 -13.57 -17.21
CA GLU A 190 -10.58 -13.61 -17.14
C GLU A 190 -11.18 -12.21 -17.37
N LYS A 191 -12.42 -12.17 -17.88
CA LYS A 191 -13.16 -10.91 -18.08
C LYS A 191 -14.11 -10.59 -16.94
N VAL A 192 -14.41 -11.58 -16.12
CA VAL A 192 -15.36 -11.48 -15.02
C VAL A 192 -14.58 -11.48 -13.71
N LEU A 193 -14.64 -10.40 -12.97
CA LEU A 193 -13.86 -10.20 -11.76
C LEU A 193 -13.98 -11.34 -10.73
N THR A 194 -15.19 -11.90 -10.55
CA THR A 194 -15.38 -13.03 -9.64
C THR A 194 -14.65 -14.30 -10.07
N GLN A 195 -14.53 -14.53 -11.37
CA GLN A 195 -13.73 -15.63 -11.93
C GLN A 195 -12.25 -15.37 -11.74
N SER A 196 -11.79 -14.11 -12.00
CA SER A 196 -10.42 -13.70 -11.75
C SER A 196 -10.01 -13.98 -10.30
N ILE A 197 -10.83 -13.55 -9.34
CA ILE A 197 -10.56 -13.76 -7.91
C ILE A 197 -10.50 -15.24 -7.57
N SER A 198 -11.47 -16.04 -8.03
CA SER A 198 -11.52 -17.48 -7.77
C SER A 198 -10.28 -18.21 -8.32
N SER A 199 -9.85 -17.85 -9.53
CA SER A 199 -8.68 -18.42 -10.19
C SER A 199 -7.37 -18.04 -9.50
N ILE A 200 -7.26 -16.82 -8.97
CA ILE A 200 -6.10 -16.39 -8.17
C ILE A 200 -6.08 -17.12 -6.82
N ILE A 201 -7.19 -17.19 -6.10
CA ILE A 201 -7.27 -17.87 -4.78
C ILE A 201 -6.98 -19.38 -4.92
N SER A 202 -7.47 -20.03 -5.97
CA SER A 202 -7.17 -21.44 -6.23
C SER A 202 -5.71 -21.68 -6.60
N GLY A 203 -4.99 -20.63 -7.03
CA GLY A 203 -3.62 -20.68 -7.54
C GLY A 203 -3.55 -21.04 -9.03
N GLU A 204 -4.68 -21.28 -9.70
CA GLU A 204 -4.73 -21.64 -11.12
C GLU A 204 -4.17 -20.53 -12.01
N ALA A 205 -4.49 -19.27 -11.73
CA ALA A 205 -4.00 -18.11 -12.46
C ALA A 205 -2.54 -17.72 -12.16
N LEU A 206 -1.93 -18.29 -11.11
CA LEU A 206 -0.56 -17.97 -10.72
C LEU A 206 0.46 -18.87 -11.45
N HIS A 207 1.70 -18.39 -11.57
CA HIS A 207 2.76 -19.17 -12.21
C HIS A 207 2.89 -20.58 -11.59
N GLY A 208 2.96 -21.61 -12.43
CA GLY A 208 2.96 -23.01 -12.01
C GLY A 208 1.56 -23.59 -11.71
N GLY A 209 0.50 -22.79 -11.83
CA GLY A 209 -0.89 -23.24 -11.65
C GLY A 209 -1.20 -23.71 -10.23
N SER A 210 -2.35 -24.37 -10.04
CA SER A 210 -2.78 -24.94 -8.76
C SER A 210 -1.86 -26.06 -8.25
N GLY A 211 -1.06 -26.68 -9.13
CA GLY A 211 -0.06 -27.70 -8.77
C GLY A 211 1.10 -27.12 -7.94
N ALA A 212 1.40 -25.83 -8.07
CA ALA A 212 2.40 -25.11 -7.27
C ALA A 212 1.85 -24.59 -5.92
N GLY A 213 0.61 -24.85 -5.61
CA GLY A 213 -0.07 -24.46 -4.38
C GLY A 213 -1.19 -23.41 -4.62
N ARG A 214 -1.97 -23.19 -3.57
CA ARG A 214 -3.05 -22.18 -3.58
C ARG A 214 -2.46 -20.77 -3.52
N GLY A 215 -3.23 -19.81 -4.02
CA GLY A 215 -2.96 -18.38 -3.83
C GLY A 215 -3.35 -17.89 -2.43
N PRO A 216 -3.44 -16.55 -2.25
CA PRO A 216 -3.80 -15.94 -0.98
C PRO A 216 -5.22 -16.35 -0.59
N ARG A 217 -5.49 -16.38 0.72
CA ARG A 217 -6.84 -16.70 1.22
C ARG A 217 -7.81 -15.53 1.16
N SER A 218 -7.32 -14.32 0.90
CA SER A 218 -8.10 -13.10 0.82
C SER A 218 -7.62 -12.23 -0.34
N ILE A 219 -8.56 -11.60 -1.04
CA ILE A 219 -8.26 -10.62 -2.09
C ILE A 219 -9.11 -9.38 -1.88
N ILE A 220 -8.48 -8.22 -1.93
CA ILE A 220 -9.12 -6.91 -1.91
C ILE A 220 -8.87 -6.24 -3.25
N VAL A 221 -9.94 -5.92 -3.97
CA VAL A 221 -9.87 -5.29 -5.29
C VAL A 221 -10.24 -3.83 -5.20
N LYS A 222 -9.32 -2.97 -5.60
CA LYS A 222 -9.51 -1.54 -5.79
C LYS A 222 -10.13 -1.33 -7.18
N ARG A 223 -11.22 -0.59 -7.26
CA ARG A 223 -12.03 -0.41 -8.48
C ARG A 223 -12.20 1.07 -8.85
N GLY A 224 -11.18 1.85 -8.57
CA GLY A 224 -11.17 3.28 -8.86
C GLY A 224 -12.38 4.01 -8.25
N SER A 225 -13.15 4.71 -9.09
CA SER A 225 -14.37 5.42 -8.66
C SER A 225 -15.52 4.48 -8.23
N SER A 226 -15.48 3.21 -8.65
CA SER A 226 -16.49 2.20 -8.25
C SER A 226 -16.27 1.66 -6.82
N GLY A 227 -15.17 2.03 -6.16
CA GLY A 227 -14.92 1.66 -4.77
C GLY A 227 -14.09 0.39 -4.62
N ILE A 228 -14.46 -0.48 -3.70
CA ILE A 228 -13.66 -1.61 -3.25
C ILE A 228 -14.53 -2.85 -3.10
N LEU A 229 -13.97 -4.00 -3.48
CA LEU A 229 -14.57 -5.31 -3.30
C LEU A 229 -13.56 -6.21 -2.60
N ALA A 230 -13.90 -6.71 -1.41
CA ALA A 230 -13.05 -7.58 -0.63
C ALA A 230 -13.64 -8.98 -0.53
N TYR A 231 -12.88 -10.00 -0.90
CA TYR A 231 -13.16 -11.41 -0.72
C TYR A 231 -12.31 -11.93 0.44
N LEU A 232 -12.98 -12.25 1.55
CA LEU A 232 -12.37 -12.55 2.83
C LEU A 232 -12.94 -13.87 3.39
N PRO A 233 -12.28 -14.52 4.33
CA PRO A 233 -12.84 -15.68 5.00
C PRO A 233 -14.18 -15.39 5.71
N CYS A 234 -14.39 -14.16 6.18
CA CYS A 234 -15.65 -13.71 6.78
C CYS A 234 -16.77 -13.39 5.76
N GLY A 235 -16.49 -13.50 4.46
CA GLY A 235 -17.43 -13.20 3.39
C GLY A 235 -17.00 -12.03 2.51
N THR A 236 -17.89 -11.61 1.61
CA THR A 236 -17.64 -10.52 0.66
C THR A 236 -18.11 -9.19 1.23
N ILE A 237 -17.26 -8.17 1.16
CA ILE A 237 -17.57 -6.78 1.57
C ILE A 237 -17.37 -5.88 0.36
N ALA A 238 -18.36 -5.06 0.03
CA ALA A 238 -18.26 -4.03 -0.99
C ALA A 238 -18.55 -2.65 -0.39
N LEU A 239 -17.71 -1.68 -0.70
CA LEU A 239 -17.90 -0.28 -0.31
C LEU A 239 -17.65 0.63 -1.52
N PRO A 240 -18.48 1.68 -1.74
CA PRO A 240 -18.22 2.67 -2.78
C PRO A 240 -17.00 3.53 -2.42
N SER A 241 -16.42 4.22 -3.41
CA SER A 241 -15.41 5.24 -3.11
C SER A 241 -16.05 6.46 -2.42
N TYR A 242 -15.24 7.21 -1.67
CA TYR A 242 -15.70 8.51 -1.17
C TYR A 242 -15.82 9.50 -2.34
N PRO A 243 -16.96 10.20 -2.50
CA PRO A 243 -17.15 11.17 -3.58
C PRO A 243 -16.34 12.45 -3.31
N THR A 244 -15.12 12.51 -3.88
CA THR A 244 -14.24 13.68 -3.79
C THR A 244 -14.58 14.66 -4.90
N GLU A 245 -14.90 15.92 -4.54
CA GLU A 245 -15.37 16.93 -5.49
C GLU A 245 -14.23 17.56 -6.30
N ASN A 246 -13.06 17.74 -5.69
CA ASN A 246 -11.92 18.42 -6.30
C ASN A 246 -10.63 17.57 -6.16
N PRO A 247 -10.47 16.50 -6.94
CA PRO A 247 -9.23 15.75 -6.96
C PRO A 247 -8.14 16.58 -7.65
N ILE A 248 -6.96 16.66 -7.02
CA ILE A 248 -5.78 17.36 -7.54
C ILE A 248 -4.78 16.37 -8.10
N ASP A 249 -4.46 15.31 -7.32
CA ASP A 249 -3.43 14.33 -7.66
C ASP A 249 -3.78 12.94 -7.13
N PRO A 250 -4.03 11.96 -8.00
CA PRO A 250 -4.31 10.58 -7.59
C PRO A 250 -3.09 9.76 -7.16
N THR A 251 -1.87 10.31 -7.29
CA THR A 251 -0.62 9.60 -6.93
C THR A 251 -0.66 9.13 -5.48
N GLY A 252 -0.28 7.87 -5.24
CA GLY A 252 -0.24 7.29 -3.90
C GLY A 252 -1.59 7.03 -3.24
N ARG A 253 -2.73 7.25 -3.95
CA ARG A 253 -4.07 6.95 -3.40
C ARG A 253 -4.21 5.48 -3.01
N GLY A 254 -3.73 4.57 -3.86
CA GLY A 254 -3.74 3.13 -3.61
C GLY A 254 -2.89 2.75 -2.40
N ASP A 255 -1.67 3.26 -2.33
CA ASP A 255 -0.75 3.01 -1.21
C ASP A 255 -1.28 3.60 0.10
N THR A 256 -1.88 4.79 0.05
CA THR A 256 -2.56 5.42 1.19
C THR A 256 -3.72 4.56 1.69
N PHE A 257 -4.52 4.01 0.77
CA PHE A 257 -5.61 3.09 1.12
C PHE A 257 -5.07 1.85 1.84
N VAL A 258 -4.05 1.21 1.28
CA VAL A 258 -3.46 -0.02 1.83
C VAL A 258 -2.84 0.25 3.20
N GLY A 259 -2.08 1.34 3.36
CA GLY A 259 -1.50 1.74 4.64
C GLY A 259 -2.55 1.98 5.72
N ALA A 260 -3.62 2.73 5.43
CA ALA A 260 -4.71 3.01 6.36
C ALA A 260 -5.51 1.74 6.71
N LEU A 261 -5.75 0.85 5.73
CA LEU A 261 -6.46 -0.41 5.93
C LEU A 261 -5.72 -1.28 6.95
N PHE A 262 -4.47 -1.60 6.67
CA PHE A 262 -3.73 -2.56 7.47
C PHE A 262 -3.28 -1.99 8.82
N SER A 263 -3.02 -0.69 8.93
CA SER A 263 -2.79 -0.06 10.24
C SER A 263 -4.00 -0.14 11.17
N SER A 264 -5.22 -0.17 10.62
CA SER A 264 -6.46 -0.32 11.39
C SER A 264 -6.68 -1.76 11.90
N LEU A 265 -5.88 -2.73 11.42
CA LEU A 265 -5.95 -4.14 11.86
C LEU A 265 -4.90 -4.48 12.94
N VAL A 266 -3.98 -3.58 13.24
CA VAL A 266 -2.98 -3.76 14.31
C VAL A 266 -3.68 -3.96 15.65
N GLY A 267 -3.29 -5.01 16.37
CA GLY A 267 -3.89 -5.38 17.64
C GLY A 267 -5.21 -6.16 17.56
N HIS A 268 -5.68 -6.47 16.34
CA HIS A 268 -6.90 -7.26 16.11
C HIS A 268 -6.55 -8.66 15.59
N ASP A 269 -6.36 -9.61 16.48
CA ASP A 269 -6.10 -11.00 16.11
C ASP A 269 -7.29 -11.61 15.36
N GLY A 270 -7.00 -12.28 14.23
CA GLY A 270 -8.03 -12.92 13.42
C GLY A 270 -8.94 -11.96 12.63
N SER A 271 -8.56 -10.69 12.48
CA SER A 271 -9.35 -9.64 11.85
C SER A 271 -9.90 -9.98 10.45
N LEU A 272 -9.16 -10.75 9.64
CA LEU A 272 -9.63 -11.19 8.31
C LEU A 272 -10.85 -12.12 8.37
N ASN A 273 -11.16 -12.70 9.55
CA ASN A 273 -12.33 -13.53 9.81
C ASN A 273 -13.48 -12.75 10.46
N ASP A 274 -13.31 -11.45 10.74
CA ASP A 274 -14.31 -10.58 11.36
C ASP A 274 -14.80 -9.52 10.38
N ALA A 275 -16.05 -9.68 9.92
CA ALA A 275 -16.64 -8.78 8.92
C ALA A 275 -16.84 -7.34 9.46
N GLU A 276 -17.07 -7.17 10.76
CA GLU A 276 -17.25 -5.84 11.34
C GLU A 276 -15.91 -5.10 11.44
N VAL A 277 -14.86 -5.78 11.92
CA VAL A 277 -13.50 -5.24 11.97
C VAL A 277 -13.03 -4.86 10.56
N MET A 278 -13.19 -5.76 9.58
CA MET A 278 -12.80 -5.49 8.20
C MET A 278 -13.58 -4.35 7.58
N ARG A 279 -14.89 -4.27 7.81
CA ARG A 279 -15.72 -3.16 7.31
C ARG A 279 -15.27 -1.82 7.89
N LYS A 280 -14.99 -1.75 9.18
CA LYS A 280 -14.46 -0.54 9.83
C LYS A 280 -13.11 -0.16 9.25
N ALA A 281 -12.21 -1.10 9.08
CA ALA A 281 -10.88 -0.86 8.49
C ALA A 281 -10.99 -0.35 7.04
N MET A 282 -11.89 -0.90 6.22
CA MET A 282 -12.14 -0.44 4.86
C MET A 282 -12.76 0.98 4.82
N VAL A 283 -13.61 1.34 5.77
CA VAL A 283 -14.12 2.71 5.93
C VAL A 283 -12.97 3.67 6.24
N HIS A 284 -12.10 3.31 7.19
CA HIS A 284 -10.92 4.12 7.53
C HIS A 284 -10.01 4.31 6.32
N ALA A 285 -9.75 3.25 5.58
CA ALA A 285 -8.92 3.27 4.37
C ALA A 285 -9.51 4.16 3.26
N THR A 286 -10.82 4.02 2.98
CA THR A 286 -11.52 4.80 1.97
C THR A 286 -11.52 6.29 2.31
N VAL A 287 -11.78 6.64 3.56
CA VAL A 287 -11.78 8.03 4.00
C VAL A 287 -10.37 8.61 3.96
N THR A 288 -9.36 7.89 4.43
CA THR A 288 -7.97 8.37 4.45
C THR A 288 -7.46 8.58 3.03
N SER A 289 -7.68 7.63 2.13
CA SER A 289 -7.24 7.74 0.73
C SER A 289 -7.95 8.85 -0.04
N SER A 290 -9.17 9.25 0.37
CA SER A 290 -9.86 10.38 -0.24
C SER A 290 -9.19 11.73 0.05
N TYR A 291 -8.40 11.84 1.10
CA TYR A 291 -7.62 13.05 1.37
C TYR A 291 -6.30 13.08 0.59
N CYS A 292 -5.75 11.93 0.25
CA CYS A 292 -4.53 11.86 -0.57
C CYS A 292 -4.74 12.62 -1.89
N VAL A 293 -5.87 12.42 -2.54
CA VAL A 293 -6.15 13.03 -3.84
C VAL A 293 -6.43 14.54 -3.82
N GLU A 294 -6.55 15.16 -2.66
CA GLU A 294 -6.82 16.60 -2.49
C GLU A 294 -5.54 17.45 -2.37
N GLY A 295 -4.37 16.88 -2.62
CA GLY A 295 -3.10 17.59 -2.60
C GLY A 295 -2.04 16.88 -3.41
N ILE A 296 -1.11 17.65 -3.99
CA ILE A 296 -0.06 17.08 -4.81
C ILE A 296 0.94 16.27 -3.97
N GLY A 297 1.33 15.10 -4.44
CA GLY A 297 2.21 14.16 -3.75
C GLY A 297 1.68 13.77 -2.36
N THR A 298 2.52 13.89 -1.34
CA THR A 298 2.15 13.53 0.04
C THR A 298 1.37 14.61 0.80
N LYS A 299 1.14 15.80 0.20
CA LYS A 299 0.57 16.97 0.89
C LYS A 299 -0.80 16.69 1.51
N GLY A 300 -1.69 15.99 0.78
CA GLY A 300 -3.05 15.70 1.25
C GLY A 300 -3.07 14.90 2.56
N ILE A 301 -2.20 13.90 2.69
CA ILE A 301 -2.08 13.08 3.90
C ILE A 301 -1.30 13.79 5.01
N ARG A 302 -0.23 14.50 4.69
CA ARG A 302 0.59 15.21 5.69
C ARG A 302 -0.17 16.34 6.40
N THR A 303 -1.13 16.95 5.73
CA THR A 303 -1.95 18.05 6.28
C THR A 303 -3.27 17.57 6.87
N LEU A 304 -3.54 16.27 6.88
CA LEU A 304 -4.77 15.70 7.42
C LEU A 304 -4.86 15.84 8.94
N GLY A 305 -5.82 16.63 9.41
CA GLY A 305 -6.11 16.78 10.83
C GLY A 305 -7.24 15.85 11.30
N ARG A 306 -7.17 15.43 12.57
CA ARG A 306 -8.16 14.52 13.19
C ARG A 306 -9.60 14.99 13.05
N GLY A 307 -9.87 16.29 13.26
CA GLY A 307 -11.22 16.84 13.16
C GLY A 307 -11.82 16.71 11.76
N LYS A 308 -11.05 17.06 10.72
CA LYS A 308 -11.46 16.88 9.32
C LYS A 308 -11.72 15.41 9.00
N TYR A 309 -10.83 14.55 9.44
CA TYR A 309 -10.94 13.10 9.25
C TYR A 309 -12.22 12.53 9.84
N HIS A 310 -12.52 12.82 11.13
CA HIS A 310 -13.72 12.31 11.80
C HIS A 310 -15.01 12.82 11.14
N ALA A 311 -15.07 14.10 10.78
CA ALA A 311 -16.22 14.67 10.07
C ALA A 311 -16.49 13.95 8.73
N ARG A 312 -15.43 13.64 7.95
CA ARG A 312 -15.56 12.89 6.69
C ARG A 312 -15.92 11.42 6.94
N ALA A 313 -15.35 10.80 7.95
CA ALA A 313 -15.66 9.42 8.32
C ALA A 313 -17.14 9.26 8.72
N ASP A 314 -17.67 10.19 9.50
CA ASP A 314 -19.08 10.18 9.89
C ASP A 314 -20.00 10.44 8.70
N ARG A 315 -19.61 11.35 7.79
CA ARG A 315 -20.36 11.56 6.54
C ARG A 315 -20.35 10.29 5.68
N TYR A 316 -19.19 9.64 5.55
CA TYR A 316 -19.06 8.43 4.73
C TYR A 316 -19.86 7.25 5.32
N ARG A 317 -19.86 7.05 6.65
CA ARG A 317 -20.70 6.04 7.30
C ARG A 317 -22.18 6.24 6.97
N ARG A 318 -22.67 7.48 6.99
CA ARG A 318 -24.06 7.79 6.57
C ARG A 318 -24.31 7.47 5.09
N ILE A 319 -23.34 7.71 4.20
CA ILE A 319 -23.48 7.39 2.78
C ILE A 319 -23.61 5.88 2.57
N VAL A 320 -22.87 5.07 3.31
CA VAL A 320 -22.83 3.60 3.15
C VAL A 320 -23.76 2.85 4.10
N GLY A 321 -24.51 3.58 4.93
CA GLY A 321 -25.55 2.99 5.79
C GLY A 321 -25.03 2.20 6.99
N ILE A 322 -23.88 2.59 7.56
CA ILE A 322 -23.24 1.93 8.71
C ILE A 322 -22.84 2.93 9.80
#